data_fe0d29bf9fd334d3b670c2a9c698e598
#
_entry.id   fe0d29bf9fd334d3b670c2a9c698e598
#
_cell.length_a   1.000
_cell.length_b   1.000
_cell.length_c   1.000
_cell.angle_alpha   90.00
_cell.angle_beta   90.00
_cell.angle_gamma   90.00
#
_symmetry.space_group_name_H-M   'P 1'
#
loop_
_entity.id
_entity.type
_entity.pdbx_description
1 polymer ?
#
loop_
_entity_poly.entity_id
_entity_poly.type
_entity_poly.pdbx_seq_one_letter_code
_entity_poly.pdbx_strand_id
1 'polypeptide(L)'
;MKDLLYDHFQDSVGELLIRHKSVLDILTKYQESQSRVNRAVVKAVTSCGCIEINSKKQCCGDEVEYQDLKNYMDTHLKGNLCANCRDVIEKELGNNLFYVAALCNVLDVSMYDVLLKEYEKMHTLGIYNLF
;
A
#
# COMPACT_ATOMS: atom_id res chain seq x y z
N MET A 1 13.33 -11.48 -13.96
CA MET A 1 12.02 -12.00 -13.58
C MET A 1 11.11 -10.95 -12.96
N LYS A 2 11.55 -10.28 -11.90
CA LYS A 2 10.75 -9.25 -11.22
C LYS A 2 10.39 -8.10 -12.15
N ASP A 3 11.33 -7.69 -12.97
CA ASP A 3 11.15 -6.60 -13.92
C ASP A 3 10.05 -6.92 -14.94
N LEU A 4 10.08 -8.16 -15.45
CA LEU A 4 9.08 -8.62 -16.42
C LEU A 4 7.70 -8.66 -15.79
N LEU A 5 7.59 -9.02 -14.51
CA LEU A 5 6.30 -9.05 -13.83
C LEU A 5 5.65 -7.67 -13.77
N TYR A 6 6.43 -6.64 -13.41
CA TYR A 6 5.90 -5.28 -13.33
C TYR A 6 5.48 -4.76 -14.71
N ASP A 7 6.29 -5.00 -15.72
CA ASP A 7 5.98 -4.58 -17.09
C ASP A 7 4.75 -5.32 -17.62
N HIS A 8 4.68 -6.63 -17.42
CA HIS A 8 3.54 -7.44 -17.85
C HIS A 8 2.26 -7.03 -17.12
N PHE A 9 2.36 -6.76 -15.83
CA PHE A 9 1.22 -6.29 -15.06
C PHE A 9 0.70 -4.95 -15.60
N GLN A 10 1.60 -4.00 -15.82
CA GLN A 10 1.25 -2.68 -16.32
C GLN A 10 0.63 -2.77 -17.72
N ASP A 11 1.22 -3.59 -18.60
CA ASP A 11 0.69 -3.80 -19.96
C ASP A 11 -0.68 -4.47 -19.91
N SER A 12 -0.86 -5.46 -19.07
CA SER A 12 -2.14 -6.15 -18.91
C SER A 12 -3.24 -5.21 -18.43
N VAL A 13 -2.92 -4.31 -17.51
CA VAL A 13 -3.87 -3.29 -17.04
C VAL A 13 -4.29 -2.41 -18.22
N GLY A 14 -3.34 -2.01 -19.06
CA GLY A 14 -3.64 -1.20 -20.26
C GLY A 14 -4.57 -1.90 -21.23
N GLU A 15 -4.42 -3.23 -21.38
CA GLU A 15 -5.27 -4.02 -22.26
C GLU A 15 -6.67 -4.26 -21.69
N LEU A 16 -6.76 -4.46 -20.37
CA LEU A 16 -8.01 -4.85 -19.72
C LEU A 16 -8.86 -3.66 -19.29
N LEU A 17 -8.29 -2.48 -19.17
CA LEU A 17 -9.03 -1.28 -18.79
C LEU A 17 -9.86 -0.78 -19.97
N ILE A 18 -11.12 -1.19 -20.02
CA ILE A 18 -12.04 -0.85 -21.10
C ILE A 18 -12.86 0.40 -20.75
N ARG A 19 -13.34 0.48 -19.53
CA ARG A 19 -14.07 1.64 -19.00
C ARG A 19 -13.14 2.51 -18.15
N HIS A 20 -13.58 3.70 -17.85
CA HIS A 20 -12.84 4.62 -16.97
C HIS A 20 -11.41 4.89 -17.45
N LYS A 21 -11.28 5.14 -18.77
CA LYS A 21 -9.97 5.44 -19.38
C LYS A 21 -9.54 6.88 -19.14
N SER A 22 -10.48 7.78 -18.84
CA SER A 22 -10.15 9.17 -18.54
C SER A 22 -9.29 9.23 -17.29
N VAL A 23 -8.28 10.09 -17.30
CA VAL A 23 -7.44 10.30 -16.13
C VAL A 23 -8.28 10.73 -14.93
N LEU A 24 -9.37 11.46 -15.14
CA LEU A 24 -10.26 11.89 -14.07
C LEU A 24 -10.96 10.69 -13.41
N ASP A 25 -11.40 9.73 -14.23
CA ASP A 25 -12.01 8.50 -13.71
C ASP A 25 -10.98 7.62 -13.01
N ILE A 26 -9.79 7.51 -13.58
CA ILE A 26 -8.71 6.72 -12.99
C ILE A 26 -8.34 7.26 -11.60
N LEU A 27 -8.20 8.58 -11.47
CA LEU A 27 -7.92 9.21 -10.18
C LEU A 27 -9.02 8.94 -9.17
N THR A 28 -10.28 9.04 -9.59
CA THR A 28 -11.42 8.76 -8.73
C THR A 28 -11.46 7.29 -8.30
N LYS A 29 -11.20 6.39 -9.22
CA LYS A 29 -11.15 4.95 -8.93
C LYS A 29 -9.98 4.59 -8.03
N TYR A 30 -8.85 5.24 -8.22
CA TYR A 30 -7.69 5.05 -7.35
C TYR A 30 -8.04 5.44 -5.91
N GLN A 31 -8.65 6.61 -5.73
CA GLN A 31 -9.07 7.07 -4.41
C GLN A 31 -10.12 6.13 -3.80
N GLU A 32 -11.10 5.69 -4.58
CA GLU A 32 -12.10 4.72 -4.14
C GLU A 32 -11.44 3.41 -3.69
N SER A 33 -10.45 2.93 -4.43
CA SER A 33 -9.75 1.69 -4.08
C SER A 33 -9.02 1.80 -2.75
N GLN A 34 -8.43 2.95 -2.44
CA GLN A 34 -7.81 3.19 -1.14
C GLN A 34 -8.85 3.14 -0.01
N SER A 35 -10.02 3.73 -0.24
CA SER A 35 -11.12 3.69 0.72
C SER A 35 -11.60 2.26 0.98
N ARG A 36 -11.60 1.42 -0.05
CA ARG A 36 -11.97 0.01 0.08
C ARG A 36 -10.96 -0.78 0.89
N VAL A 37 -9.67 -0.52 0.70
CA VAL A 37 -8.62 -1.13 1.54
C VAL A 37 -8.84 -0.72 2.99
N ASN A 38 -9.04 0.56 3.24
CA ASN A 38 -9.31 1.09 4.57
C ASN A 38 -10.50 0.38 5.22
N ARG A 39 -11.61 0.28 4.48
CA ARG A 39 -12.83 -0.37 4.99
C ARG A 39 -12.60 -1.85 5.28
N ALA A 40 -11.87 -2.56 4.43
CA ALA A 40 -11.59 -3.98 4.65
C ALA A 40 -10.82 -4.20 5.95
N VAL A 41 -9.82 -3.36 6.23
CA VAL A 41 -9.06 -3.45 7.49
C VAL A 41 -9.95 -3.10 8.68
N VAL A 42 -10.73 -2.02 8.58
CA VAL A 42 -11.67 -1.64 9.65
C VAL A 42 -12.65 -2.76 9.94
N LYS A 43 -13.17 -3.43 8.92
CA LYS A 43 -14.11 -4.55 9.10
C LYS A 43 -13.46 -5.77 9.73
N ALA A 44 -12.18 -6.00 9.49
CA ALA A 44 -11.45 -7.07 10.16
C ALA A 44 -11.42 -6.84 11.68
N VAL A 45 -11.39 -5.58 12.10
CA VAL A 45 -11.44 -5.20 13.52
C VAL A 45 -12.86 -5.21 14.06
N THR A 46 -13.78 -4.50 13.39
CA THR A 46 -15.09 -4.19 13.95
C THR A 46 -16.13 -5.26 13.71
N SER A 47 -16.02 -6.02 12.62
CA SER A 47 -17.01 -7.05 12.28
C SER A 47 -16.50 -8.45 12.57
N CYS A 48 -15.27 -8.77 12.21
CA CYS A 48 -14.69 -10.10 12.43
C CYS A 48 -14.04 -10.20 13.81
N GLY A 49 -13.22 -9.23 14.16
CA GLY A 49 -12.49 -9.25 15.43
C GLY A 49 -11.24 -10.13 15.43
N CYS A 50 -10.80 -10.62 14.26
CA CYS A 50 -9.57 -11.42 14.18
C CYS A 50 -8.33 -10.59 14.51
N ILE A 51 -8.41 -9.28 14.30
CA ILE A 51 -7.40 -8.32 14.75
C ILE A 51 -8.09 -7.26 15.61
N GLU A 52 -7.33 -6.65 16.51
CA GLU A 52 -7.83 -5.57 17.35
C GLU A 52 -6.82 -4.45 17.42
N ILE A 53 -7.29 -3.27 17.70
CA ILE A 53 -6.45 -2.10 17.89
C ILE A 53 -6.33 -1.83 19.38
N ASN A 54 -5.11 -1.91 19.90
CA ASN A 54 -4.81 -1.57 21.28
C ASN A 54 -3.95 -0.31 21.27
N SER A 55 -4.61 0.82 21.10
CA SER A 55 -3.96 2.11 20.93
C SER A 55 -3.59 2.71 22.28
N LYS A 56 -2.37 3.17 22.38
CA LYS A 56 -1.87 3.88 23.55
C LYS A 56 -0.79 4.86 23.13
N LYS A 57 -0.46 5.78 24.02
CA LYS A 57 0.59 6.74 23.75
C LYS A 57 1.90 6.02 23.44
N GLN A 58 2.54 6.41 22.33
CA GLN A 58 3.88 5.93 22.01
C GLN A 58 4.84 6.45 23.08
N CYS A 59 5.67 5.57 23.60
CA CYS A 59 6.55 5.90 24.72
C CYS A 59 8.00 5.58 24.37
N CYS A 60 8.82 6.60 24.35
CA CYS A 60 10.26 6.46 24.25
C CYS A 60 10.91 7.53 25.15
N GLY A 61 12.04 7.19 25.75
CA GLY A 61 12.80 8.16 26.56
C GLY A 61 13.45 9.21 25.68
N ASP A 62 13.70 10.36 26.27
CA ASP A 62 14.33 11.49 25.58
C ASP A 62 15.76 11.16 25.13
N GLU A 63 16.35 10.11 25.70
CA GLU A 63 17.72 9.69 25.41
C GLU A 63 17.82 8.70 24.25
N VAL A 64 16.68 8.29 23.65
CA VAL A 64 16.67 7.31 22.55
C VAL A 64 17.05 8.00 21.24
N GLU A 65 18.05 7.46 20.57
CA GLU A 65 18.43 7.96 19.25
C GLU A 65 17.34 7.64 18.22
N TYR A 66 17.22 8.49 17.20
CA TYR A 66 16.16 8.36 16.19
C TYR A 66 16.16 6.99 15.52
N GLN A 67 17.33 6.46 15.21
CA GLN A 67 17.46 5.15 14.54
C GLN A 67 16.97 3.97 15.40
N ASP A 68 16.91 4.16 16.72
CA ASP A 68 16.46 3.13 17.65
C ASP A 68 15.00 3.27 18.03
N LEU A 69 14.32 4.34 17.58
CA LEU A 69 12.92 4.60 17.90
C LEU A 69 12.01 3.46 17.48
N LYS A 70 12.30 2.79 16.36
CA LYS A 70 11.48 1.67 15.87
C LYS A 70 11.33 0.55 16.89
N ASN A 71 12.28 0.40 17.81
CA ASN A 71 12.26 -0.62 18.86
C ASN A 71 11.28 -0.26 19.99
N TYR A 72 10.88 1.01 20.07
CA TYR A 72 9.98 1.55 21.10
C TYR A 72 8.61 1.90 20.56
N MET A 73 8.45 1.91 19.22
CA MET A 73 7.17 2.21 18.59
C MET A 73 6.37 0.92 18.41
N ASP A 74 5.07 1.01 18.65
CA ASP A 74 4.15 -0.11 18.50
C ASP A 74 3.24 0.16 17.31
N THR A 75 2.82 -0.89 16.62
CA THR A 75 1.81 -0.79 15.57
C THR A 75 0.41 -0.64 16.14
N HIS A 76 0.22 -0.90 17.42
CA HIS A 76 -1.07 -0.96 18.11
C HIS A 76 -1.99 -2.05 17.57
N LEU A 77 -1.47 -2.90 16.73
CA LEU A 77 -2.23 -4.01 16.15
C LEU A 77 -1.95 -5.28 16.92
N LYS A 78 -3.02 -5.97 17.35
CA LYS A 78 -2.93 -7.26 18.05
C LYS A 78 -3.74 -8.30 17.29
N GLY A 79 -3.29 -9.55 17.35
CA GLY A 79 -3.92 -10.65 16.67
C GLY A 79 -3.38 -10.84 15.26
N ASN A 80 -4.00 -11.74 14.54
CA ASN A 80 -3.60 -12.09 13.17
C ASN A 80 -4.84 -12.18 12.30
N LEU A 81 -4.72 -11.71 11.06
CA LEU A 81 -5.82 -11.81 10.10
C LEU A 81 -6.23 -13.26 9.90
N CYS A 82 -7.53 -13.52 9.98
CA CYS A 82 -8.06 -14.82 9.58
C CYS A 82 -7.97 -14.96 8.06
N ALA A 83 -8.15 -16.20 7.56
CA ALA A 83 -8.02 -16.47 6.12
C ALA A 83 -8.98 -15.64 5.28
N ASN A 84 -10.22 -15.45 5.75
CA ASN A 84 -11.22 -14.68 5.03
C ASN A 84 -10.88 -13.19 4.97
N CYS A 85 -10.52 -12.59 6.09
CA CYS A 85 -10.16 -11.17 6.12
C CYS A 85 -8.89 -10.90 5.32
N ARG A 86 -7.93 -11.81 5.38
CA ARG A 86 -6.71 -11.73 4.58
C ARG A 86 -7.04 -11.71 3.10
N ASP A 87 -7.89 -12.64 2.66
CA ASP A 87 -8.28 -12.73 1.24
C ASP A 87 -8.96 -11.45 0.76
N VAL A 88 -9.88 -10.91 1.55
CA VAL A 88 -10.58 -9.66 1.22
C VAL A 88 -9.59 -8.50 1.12
N ILE A 89 -8.69 -8.37 2.10
CA ILE A 89 -7.70 -7.28 2.11
C ILE A 89 -6.75 -7.41 0.93
N GLU A 90 -6.29 -8.62 0.63
CA GLU A 90 -5.40 -8.84 -0.51
C GLU A 90 -6.08 -8.47 -1.84
N LYS A 91 -7.36 -8.79 -2.00
CA LYS A 91 -8.12 -8.42 -3.19
C LYS A 91 -8.26 -6.90 -3.32
N GLU A 92 -8.54 -6.21 -2.23
CA GLU A 92 -8.66 -4.75 -2.26
C GLU A 92 -7.32 -4.08 -2.52
N LEU A 93 -6.23 -4.60 -1.96
CA LEU A 93 -4.88 -4.10 -2.26
C LEU A 93 -4.52 -4.34 -3.73
N GLY A 94 -4.87 -5.51 -4.27
CA GLY A 94 -4.65 -5.82 -5.68
C GLY A 94 -5.41 -4.86 -6.59
N ASN A 95 -6.66 -4.54 -6.25
CA ASN A 95 -7.45 -3.56 -6.98
C ASN A 95 -6.81 -2.17 -6.95
N ASN A 96 -6.25 -1.78 -5.81
CA ASN A 96 -5.51 -0.53 -5.69
C ASN A 96 -4.29 -0.52 -6.62
N LEU A 97 -3.52 -1.61 -6.66
CA LEU A 97 -2.37 -1.74 -7.55
C LEU A 97 -2.79 -1.64 -9.03
N PHE A 98 -3.96 -2.19 -9.38
CA PHE A 98 -4.51 -2.07 -10.73
C PHE A 98 -4.63 -0.59 -11.13
N TYR A 99 -5.18 0.25 -10.26
CA TYR A 99 -5.37 1.67 -10.58
C TYR A 99 -4.07 2.47 -10.49
N VAL A 100 -3.09 2.03 -9.70
CA VAL A 100 -1.73 2.60 -9.76
C VAL A 100 -1.16 2.37 -11.16
N ALA A 101 -1.25 1.15 -11.66
CA ALA A 101 -0.76 0.82 -13.01
C ALA A 101 -1.54 1.58 -14.09
N ALA A 102 -2.85 1.69 -13.96
CA ALA A 102 -3.69 2.44 -14.89
C ALA A 102 -3.27 3.92 -14.95
N LEU A 103 -2.99 4.51 -13.78
CA LEU A 103 -2.53 5.89 -13.70
C LEU A 103 -1.16 6.05 -14.38
N CYS A 104 -0.25 5.12 -14.13
CA CYS A 104 1.06 5.11 -14.78
C CYS A 104 0.92 5.04 -16.30
N ASN A 105 0.01 4.19 -16.80
CA ASN A 105 -0.22 4.07 -18.25
C ASN A 105 -0.71 5.38 -18.86
N VAL A 106 -1.69 6.03 -18.25
CA VAL A 106 -2.28 7.24 -18.83
C VAL A 106 -1.30 8.42 -18.78
N LEU A 107 -0.36 8.41 -17.82
CA LEU A 107 0.66 9.45 -17.69
C LEU A 107 1.98 9.10 -18.41
N ASP A 108 2.03 7.94 -19.05
CA ASP A 108 3.23 7.44 -19.73
C ASP A 108 4.42 7.33 -18.74
N VAL A 109 4.16 6.72 -17.59
CA VAL A 109 5.15 6.47 -16.54
C VAL A 109 5.31 4.97 -16.38
N SER A 110 6.56 4.49 -16.26
CA SER A 110 6.82 3.08 -15.99
C SER A 110 6.66 2.80 -14.50
N MET A 111 5.76 1.90 -14.14
CA MET A 111 5.55 1.47 -12.77
C MET A 111 6.82 0.83 -12.19
N TYR A 112 7.54 0.08 -13.00
CA TYR A 112 8.83 -0.50 -12.61
C TYR A 112 9.84 0.59 -12.26
N ASP A 113 9.94 1.63 -13.08
CA ASP A 113 10.87 2.73 -12.84
C ASP A 113 10.54 3.48 -11.55
N VAL A 114 9.26 3.68 -11.26
CA VAL A 114 8.82 4.30 -10.01
C VAL A 114 9.28 3.47 -8.82
N LEU A 115 9.05 2.16 -8.88
CA LEU A 115 9.47 1.24 -7.83
C LEU A 115 10.99 1.26 -7.65
N LEU A 116 11.72 1.20 -8.76
CA LEU A 116 13.19 1.17 -8.74
C LEU A 116 13.76 2.43 -8.11
N LYS A 117 13.24 3.59 -8.50
CA LYS A 117 13.70 4.88 -7.94
C LYS A 117 13.45 4.95 -6.44
N GLU A 118 12.29 4.51 -5.98
CA GLU A 118 11.99 4.51 -4.55
C GLU A 118 12.90 3.54 -3.80
N TYR A 119 13.11 2.36 -4.37
CA TYR A 119 14.00 1.36 -3.79
C TYR A 119 15.44 1.88 -3.64
N GLU A 120 15.98 2.49 -4.71
CA GLU A 120 17.32 3.07 -4.68
C GLU A 120 17.42 4.22 -3.68
N LYS A 121 16.40 5.06 -3.61
CA LYS A 121 16.35 6.17 -2.66
C LYS A 121 16.38 5.64 -1.21
N MET A 122 15.60 4.60 -0.93
CA MET A 122 15.57 3.98 0.39
C MET A 122 16.94 3.41 0.77
N HIS A 123 17.65 2.79 -0.17
CA HIS A 123 18.98 2.25 0.08
C HIS A 123 20.06 3.32 0.24
N THR A 124 19.92 4.43 -0.47
CA THR A 124 20.88 5.53 -0.39
C THR A 124 20.71 6.38 0.85
N LEU A 125 19.47 6.75 1.18
CA LEU A 125 19.18 7.68 2.27
C LEU A 125 18.80 6.99 3.58
N GLY A 126 18.33 5.74 3.51
CA GLY A 126 17.90 5.01 4.68
C GLY A 126 16.80 5.76 5.43
N ILE A 127 16.96 5.92 6.75
CA ILE A 127 15.97 6.60 7.59
C ILE A 127 15.77 8.07 7.20
N TYR A 128 16.77 8.69 6.60
CA TYR A 128 16.69 10.11 6.20
C TYR A 128 15.77 10.34 5.02
N ASN A 129 15.37 9.29 4.33
CA ASN A 129 14.39 9.37 3.25
C ASN A 129 12.99 9.77 3.74
N LEU A 130 12.73 9.66 5.03
CA LEU A 130 11.43 9.95 5.63
C LEU A 130 11.25 11.42 6.01
N PHE A 131 12.26 12.23 5.77
CA PHE A 131 12.24 13.66 6.11
C PHE A 131 12.00 14.57 4.92
#